data_31ea2d32010aecbaa05a7dc4309b97e8
#
_entry.id   31ea2d32010aecbaa05a7dc4309b97e8
#
_cell.length_a   1.000
_cell.length_b   1.000
_cell.length_c   1.000
_cell.angle_alpha   90.00
_cell.angle_beta   90.00
_cell.angle_gamma   90.00
#
_symmetry.space_group_name_H-M   'P 1'
#
loop_
_entity.id
_entity.type
_entity.pdbx_description
1 polymer ?
#
loop_
_entity_poly.entity_id
_entity_poly.type
_entity_poly.pdbx_seq_one_letter_code
_entity_poly.pdbx_strand_id
1 'polypeptide(L)'
;AVPNSFADFMNEADVDFVITHPEGYELAPEFVRGARVEYDQMKAFEGADFIYAKNWAAYQDPNYGKILSTDRSWTVSDRQMAVTNNARFMHCLPVRRNMIVTDEVIEGPRSIVISEAANREISAQVVIKRLLAP
;
A
#
# COMPACT_ATOMS: atom_id res chain seq x y z
N ALA A 1 9.44 -3.09 6.43
CA ALA A 1 9.51 -4.40 5.76
C ALA A 1 8.46 -4.54 4.66
N VAL A 2 7.15 -4.51 4.97
CA VAL A 2 6.08 -4.77 3.96
C VAL A 2 6.14 -3.86 2.73
N PRO A 3 6.25 -2.51 2.85
CA PRO A 3 6.32 -1.67 1.65
C PRO A 3 7.52 -1.99 0.76
N ASN A 4 8.68 -2.27 1.35
CA ASN A 4 9.88 -2.60 0.61
C ASN A 4 9.72 -3.91 -0.17
N SER A 5 9.24 -4.98 0.48
CA SER A 5 8.99 -6.25 -0.21
C SER A 5 7.91 -6.15 -1.29
N PHE A 6 6.88 -5.32 -1.06
CA PHE A 6 5.85 -5.07 -2.06
C PHE A 6 6.43 -4.31 -3.27
N ALA A 7 7.19 -3.25 -3.02
CA ALA A 7 7.84 -2.48 -4.08
C ALA A 7 8.84 -3.34 -4.89
N ASP A 8 9.61 -4.19 -4.20
CA ASP A 8 10.53 -5.13 -4.84
C ASP A 8 9.80 -6.06 -5.81
N PHE A 9 8.67 -6.63 -5.39
CA PHE A 9 7.84 -7.46 -6.24
C PHE A 9 7.21 -6.68 -7.41
N MET A 10 6.67 -5.48 -7.15
CA MET A 10 6.02 -4.66 -8.17
C MET A 10 6.98 -4.16 -9.25
N ASN A 11 8.27 -3.94 -8.90
CA ASN A 11 9.30 -3.58 -9.86
C ASN A 11 9.63 -4.70 -10.87
N GLU A 12 9.31 -5.95 -10.54
CA GLU A 12 9.47 -7.11 -11.44
C GLU A 12 8.17 -7.44 -12.19
N ALA A 13 7.05 -6.85 -11.80
CA ALA A 13 5.77 -7.06 -12.44
C ALA A 13 5.58 -6.11 -13.64
N ASP A 14 4.87 -6.57 -14.67
CA ASP A 14 4.50 -5.73 -15.83
C ASP A 14 3.30 -4.84 -15.49
N VAL A 15 3.55 -3.80 -14.67
CA VAL A 15 2.55 -2.84 -14.19
C VAL A 15 3.14 -1.43 -14.13
N ASP A 16 2.29 -0.42 -14.31
CA ASP A 16 2.63 0.97 -14.01
C ASP A 16 2.58 1.20 -12.51
N PHE A 17 3.74 1.14 -11.87
CA PHE A 17 3.86 1.23 -10.41
C PHE A 17 4.24 2.63 -9.96
N VAL A 18 3.38 3.24 -9.15
CA VAL A 18 3.57 4.56 -8.56
C VAL A 18 3.67 4.48 -7.05
N ILE A 19 4.71 5.06 -6.50
CA ILE A 19 4.91 5.22 -5.04
C ILE A 19 4.51 6.64 -4.68
N THR A 20 3.65 6.79 -3.66
CA THR A 20 3.27 8.09 -3.12
C THR A 20 3.32 8.09 -1.60
N HIS A 21 3.87 9.14 -1.03
CA HIS A 21 4.02 9.31 0.42
C HIS A 21 4.28 10.78 0.78
N PRO A 22 4.01 11.22 2.03
CA PRO A 22 4.48 12.50 2.50
C PRO A 22 6.01 12.56 2.53
N GLU A 23 6.57 13.76 2.48
CA GLU A 23 8.00 13.99 2.68
C GLU A 23 8.47 13.40 4.01
N GLY A 24 9.64 12.75 4.01
CA GLY A 24 10.20 12.07 5.18
C GLY A 24 9.72 10.62 5.38
N TYR A 25 8.88 10.09 4.47
CA TYR A 25 8.39 8.72 4.53
C TYR A 25 8.83 7.88 3.32
N GLU A 26 9.96 8.23 2.75
CA GLU A 26 10.53 7.55 1.58
C GLU A 26 10.81 6.08 1.86
N LEU A 27 10.67 5.25 0.82
CA LEU A 27 11.21 3.91 0.84
C LEU A 27 12.74 3.95 0.70
N ALA A 28 13.42 2.90 1.14
CA ALA A 28 14.85 2.79 0.90
C ALA A 28 15.13 2.75 -0.62
N PRO A 29 16.15 3.46 -1.11
CA PRO A 29 16.39 3.68 -2.55
C PRO A 29 16.47 2.40 -3.37
N GLU A 30 17.00 1.33 -2.79
CA GLU A 30 17.12 0.02 -3.43
C GLU A 30 15.76 -0.62 -3.79
N PHE A 31 14.66 -0.19 -3.17
CA PHE A 31 13.32 -0.68 -3.45
C PHE A 31 12.50 0.24 -4.36
N VAL A 32 12.95 1.47 -4.57
CA VAL A 32 12.27 2.42 -5.47
C VAL A 32 12.54 2.08 -6.94
N ARG A 33 13.80 1.77 -7.27
CA ARG A 33 14.30 1.40 -8.62
C ARG A 33 13.67 2.23 -9.76
N GLY A 34 12.86 1.58 -10.61
CA GLY A 34 12.19 2.19 -11.76
C GLY A 34 10.80 2.76 -11.48
N ALA A 35 10.30 2.63 -10.25
CA ALA A 35 8.98 3.14 -9.90
C ALA A 35 8.93 4.67 -9.99
N ARG A 36 7.82 5.22 -10.48
CA ARG A 36 7.56 6.66 -10.41
C ARG A 36 7.22 7.05 -8.97
N VAL A 37 7.89 8.06 -8.44
CA VAL A 37 7.53 8.65 -7.15
C VAL A 37 6.74 9.93 -7.39
N GLU A 38 5.57 10.06 -6.78
CA GLU A 38 4.69 11.22 -6.86
C GLU A 38 4.33 11.70 -5.47
N TYR A 39 4.66 12.95 -5.15
CA TYR A 39 4.40 13.54 -3.83
C TYR A 39 3.01 14.19 -3.72
N ASP A 40 2.32 14.38 -4.83
CA ASP A 40 0.91 14.78 -4.85
C ASP A 40 0.03 13.53 -4.87
N GLN A 41 -0.61 13.24 -3.73
CA GLN A 41 -1.45 12.06 -3.58
C GLN A 41 -2.58 12.00 -4.61
N MET A 42 -3.19 13.14 -4.94
CA MET A 42 -4.30 13.17 -5.91
C MET A 42 -3.83 12.80 -7.31
N LYS A 43 -2.65 13.31 -7.72
CA LYS A 43 -2.03 12.96 -9.01
C LYS A 43 -1.58 11.49 -9.04
N ALA A 44 -1.07 10.98 -7.93
CA ALA A 44 -0.69 9.56 -7.84
C ALA A 44 -1.89 8.62 -7.99
N PHE A 45 -3.07 9.05 -7.56
CA PHE A 45 -4.31 8.25 -7.59
C PHE A 45 -5.04 8.36 -8.94
N GLU A 46 -4.77 9.39 -9.73
CA GLU A 46 -5.47 9.64 -10.99
C GLU A 46 -5.34 8.44 -11.95
N GLY A 47 -6.48 7.85 -12.31
CA GLY A 47 -6.56 6.71 -13.22
C GLY A 47 -6.05 5.37 -12.67
N ALA A 48 -5.64 5.29 -11.41
CA ALA A 48 -5.17 4.04 -10.81
C ALA A 48 -6.27 2.98 -10.77
N ASP A 49 -5.90 1.70 -11.00
CA ASP A 49 -6.79 0.54 -10.90
C ASP A 49 -6.76 -0.10 -9.51
N PHE A 50 -5.66 0.08 -8.78
CA PHE A 50 -5.46 -0.43 -7.42
C PHE A 50 -4.81 0.63 -6.54
N ILE A 51 -5.30 0.75 -5.31
CA ILE A 51 -4.71 1.58 -4.26
C ILE A 51 -4.29 0.68 -3.11
N TYR A 52 -2.98 0.54 -2.91
CA TYR A 52 -2.41 -0.19 -1.79
C TYR A 52 -1.93 0.78 -0.72
N ALA A 53 -2.69 0.94 0.34
CA ALA A 53 -2.32 1.80 1.46
C ALA A 53 -1.50 1.07 2.52
N LYS A 54 -0.70 1.82 3.28
CA LYS A 54 0.10 1.30 4.39
C LYS A 54 0.13 2.27 5.55
N ASN A 55 0.18 1.77 6.77
CA ASN A 55 0.46 2.59 7.94
C ASN A 55 1.83 3.27 7.79
N TRP A 56 1.88 4.54 8.11
CA TRP A 56 3.10 5.33 7.95
C TRP A 56 4.12 5.00 9.04
N ALA A 57 5.37 4.83 8.62
CA ALA A 57 6.51 4.70 9.50
C ALA A 57 7.74 5.16 8.71
N ALA A 58 8.37 6.23 9.16
CA ALA A 58 9.60 6.74 8.53
C ALA A 58 10.74 5.74 8.74
N TYR A 59 11.38 5.34 7.66
CA TYR A 59 12.39 4.26 7.65
C TYR A 59 13.59 4.58 8.55
N GLN A 60 14.03 5.84 8.58
CA GLN A 60 15.21 6.27 9.32
C GLN A 60 14.88 6.93 10.67
N ASP A 61 13.59 7.01 11.04
CA ASP A 61 13.19 7.60 12.30
C ASP A 61 13.54 6.66 13.47
N PRO A 62 14.25 7.15 14.51
CA PRO A 62 14.49 6.36 15.72
C PRO A 62 13.21 5.93 16.44
N ASN A 63 12.08 6.54 16.10
CA ASN A 63 10.75 6.18 16.57
C ASN A 63 10.01 5.24 15.60
N TYR A 64 10.70 4.62 14.66
CA TYR A 64 10.10 3.67 13.71
C TYR A 64 9.16 2.68 14.41
N GLY A 65 7.96 2.56 13.85
CA GLY A 65 6.91 1.69 14.41
C GLY A 65 6.05 2.30 15.52
N LYS A 66 6.42 3.47 16.08
CA LYS A 66 5.54 4.21 17.00
C LYS A 66 4.51 5.04 16.22
N ILE A 67 3.33 5.21 16.83
CA ILE A 67 2.28 6.07 16.28
C ILE A 67 2.56 7.49 16.77
N LEU A 68 3.31 8.26 15.98
CA LEU A 68 3.68 9.64 16.34
C LEU A 68 2.85 10.69 15.60
N SER A 69 2.36 10.38 14.39
CA SER A 69 1.61 11.33 13.59
C SER A 69 0.11 11.20 13.80
N THR A 70 -0.55 12.34 14.00
CA THR A 70 -1.99 12.51 13.96
C THR A 70 -2.45 13.24 12.68
N ASP A 71 -1.54 13.46 11.74
CA ASP A 71 -1.84 14.10 10.46
C ASP A 71 -2.76 13.21 9.62
N ARG A 72 -3.91 13.77 9.24
CA ARG A 72 -4.92 13.11 8.41
C ARG A 72 -4.96 13.63 6.99
N SER A 73 -4.06 14.50 6.59
CA SER A 73 -4.04 15.08 5.24
C SER A 73 -3.87 14.02 4.14
N TRP A 74 -3.24 12.88 4.50
CA TRP A 74 -3.00 11.75 3.63
C TRP A 74 -4.00 10.59 3.79
N THR A 75 -5.04 10.76 4.59
CA THR A 75 -6.07 9.73 4.77
C THR A 75 -6.77 9.44 3.45
N VAL A 76 -6.78 8.18 3.02
CA VAL A 76 -7.51 7.76 1.83
C VAL A 76 -9.01 7.80 2.14
N SER A 77 -9.74 8.61 1.41
CA SER A 77 -11.19 8.79 1.53
C SER A 77 -11.86 8.66 0.15
N ASP A 78 -13.16 8.76 0.12
CA ASP A 78 -13.92 8.76 -1.15
C ASP A 78 -13.46 9.85 -2.11
N ARG A 79 -12.92 10.97 -1.60
CA ARG A 79 -12.36 12.05 -2.43
C ARG A 79 -11.18 11.55 -3.25
N GLN A 80 -10.23 10.85 -2.63
CA GLN A 80 -9.08 10.27 -3.34
C GLN A 80 -9.51 9.12 -4.24
N MET A 81 -10.42 8.28 -3.76
CA MET A 81 -10.93 7.16 -4.56
C MET A 81 -11.75 7.60 -5.79
N ALA A 82 -12.29 8.82 -5.80
CA ALA A 82 -13.10 9.34 -6.90
C ALA A 82 -12.28 9.67 -8.16
N VAL A 83 -10.97 9.95 -8.04
CA VAL A 83 -10.12 10.27 -9.19
C VAL A 83 -9.48 9.03 -9.81
N THR A 84 -9.66 7.88 -9.21
CA THR A 84 -9.14 6.59 -9.70
C THR A 84 -10.00 6.00 -10.82
N ASN A 85 -9.49 5.00 -11.53
CA ASN A 85 -10.26 4.20 -12.47
C ASN A 85 -11.10 3.13 -11.74
N ASN A 86 -12.01 3.57 -10.85
CA ASN A 86 -12.80 2.66 -10.00
C ASN A 86 -11.93 1.67 -9.21
N ALA A 87 -10.82 2.14 -8.67
CA ALA A 87 -9.77 1.32 -8.05
C ALA A 87 -10.28 0.40 -6.94
N ARG A 88 -9.66 -0.76 -6.83
CA ARG A 88 -9.78 -1.62 -5.64
C ARG A 88 -8.86 -1.13 -4.55
N PHE A 89 -9.39 -1.04 -3.32
CA PHE A 89 -8.62 -0.65 -2.15
C PHE A 89 -8.04 -1.87 -1.44
N MET A 90 -6.76 -1.80 -1.09
CA MET A 90 -5.96 -2.86 -0.47
C MET A 90 -5.21 -2.31 0.76
N HIS A 91 -4.99 -3.16 1.75
CA HIS A 91 -4.14 -2.90 2.93
C HIS A 91 -3.78 -4.20 3.63
N CYS A 92 -2.51 -4.42 3.90
CA CYS A 92 -1.99 -5.65 4.50
C CYS A 92 -2.43 -5.92 5.95
N LEU A 93 -3.26 -5.07 6.54
CA LEU A 93 -3.71 -5.15 7.93
C LEU A 93 -2.57 -5.38 8.97
N PRO A 94 -2.73 -4.98 10.24
CA PRO A 94 -3.82 -4.15 10.76
C PRO A 94 -3.76 -2.71 10.27
N VAL A 95 -4.90 -2.06 10.12
CA VAL A 95 -5.02 -0.68 9.63
C VAL A 95 -5.42 0.27 10.75
N ARG A 96 -4.92 1.51 10.71
CA ARG A 96 -5.40 2.60 11.54
C ARG A 96 -6.57 3.28 10.84
N ARG A 97 -7.78 2.86 11.19
CA ARG A 97 -9.04 3.40 10.64
C ARG A 97 -9.16 4.90 10.92
N ASN A 98 -9.71 5.65 9.97
CA ASN A 98 -9.88 7.10 10.03
C ASN A 98 -8.56 7.89 10.24
N MET A 99 -7.44 7.23 9.96
CA MET A 99 -6.10 7.81 9.92
C MET A 99 -5.42 7.49 8.57
N ILE A 100 -5.37 6.23 8.19
CA ILE A 100 -4.80 5.79 6.91
C ILE A 100 -5.89 5.75 5.84
N VAL A 101 -7.07 5.29 6.20
CA VAL A 101 -8.23 5.14 5.34
C VAL A 101 -9.50 5.38 6.15
N THR A 102 -10.51 5.98 5.54
CA THR A 102 -11.81 6.17 6.18
C THR A 102 -12.60 4.86 6.25
N ASP A 103 -13.58 4.81 7.17
CA ASP A 103 -14.45 3.65 7.33
C ASP A 103 -15.25 3.37 6.05
N GLU A 104 -15.71 4.41 5.35
CA GLU A 104 -16.48 4.29 4.12
C GLU A 104 -15.70 3.59 3.01
N VAL A 105 -14.40 3.86 2.90
CA VAL A 105 -13.53 3.23 1.88
C VAL A 105 -13.22 1.79 2.26
N ILE A 106 -12.78 1.53 3.51
CA ILE A 106 -12.33 0.19 3.89
C ILE A 106 -13.47 -0.81 4.00
N GLU A 107 -14.68 -0.38 4.38
CA GLU A 107 -15.89 -1.21 4.43
C GLU A 107 -16.70 -1.15 3.11
N GLY A 108 -16.27 -0.30 2.19
CA GLY A 108 -16.97 -0.09 0.93
C GLY A 108 -16.83 -1.25 -0.06
N PRO A 109 -17.64 -1.29 -1.11
CA PRO A 109 -17.69 -2.41 -2.06
C PRO A 109 -16.42 -2.53 -2.93
N ARG A 110 -15.56 -1.50 -2.92
CA ARG A 110 -14.27 -1.53 -3.63
C ARG A 110 -13.13 -2.05 -2.77
N SER A 111 -13.34 -2.25 -1.47
CA SER A 111 -12.34 -2.81 -0.57
C SER A 111 -12.18 -4.32 -0.80
N ILE A 112 -10.95 -4.75 -0.98
CA ILE A 112 -10.60 -6.19 -1.10
C ILE A 112 -9.63 -6.63 0.00
N VAL A 113 -9.56 -5.90 1.10
CA VAL A 113 -8.61 -6.17 2.20
C VAL A 113 -8.79 -7.55 2.81
N ILE A 114 -10.03 -8.06 2.89
CA ILE A 114 -10.31 -9.40 3.40
C ILE A 114 -9.86 -10.48 2.41
N SER A 115 -10.12 -10.27 1.11
CA SER A 115 -9.64 -11.18 0.06
C SER A 115 -8.12 -11.21 -0.03
N GLU A 116 -7.46 -10.05 0.12
CA GLU A 116 -6.01 -9.95 0.21
C GLU A 116 -5.47 -10.74 1.41
N ALA A 117 -6.07 -10.58 2.59
CA ALA A 117 -5.69 -11.31 3.79
C ALA A 117 -5.88 -12.83 3.65
N ALA A 118 -6.95 -13.27 2.99
CA ALA A 118 -7.24 -14.69 2.72
C ALA A 118 -6.21 -15.31 1.75
N ASN A 119 -5.71 -14.55 0.77
CA ASN A 119 -4.70 -15.02 -0.18
C ASN A 119 -3.37 -15.44 0.49
N ARG A 120 -3.10 -14.96 1.68
CA ARG A 120 -1.90 -15.33 2.46
C ARG A 120 -1.81 -16.84 2.68
N GLU A 121 -2.92 -17.50 2.96
CA GLU A 121 -2.96 -18.95 3.14
C GLU A 121 -2.56 -19.69 1.87
N ILE A 122 -3.17 -19.34 0.75
CA ILE A 122 -2.89 -19.96 -0.55
C ILE A 122 -1.45 -19.70 -1.00
N SER A 123 -0.97 -18.46 -0.84
CA SER A 123 0.39 -18.08 -1.21
C SER A 123 1.43 -18.88 -0.40
N ALA A 124 1.21 -19.06 0.90
CA ALA A 124 2.09 -19.85 1.75
C ALA A 124 2.13 -21.33 1.30
N GLN A 125 0.98 -21.91 0.96
CA GLN A 125 0.90 -23.29 0.46
C GLN A 125 1.66 -23.46 -0.86
N VAL A 126 1.54 -22.50 -1.78
CA VAL A 126 2.27 -22.52 -3.07
C VAL A 126 3.79 -22.47 -2.85
N VAL A 127 4.26 -21.58 -1.97
CA VAL A 127 5.69 -21.47 -1.63
C VAL A 127 6.19 -22.78 -1.02
N ILE A 128 5.50 -23.30 -0.03
CA ILE A 128 5.89 -24.57 0.62
C ILE A 128 5.93 -25.70 -0.41
N LYS A 129 4.91 -25.82 -1.25
CA LYS A 129 4.86 -26.85 -2.30
C LYS A 129 6.06 -26.76 -3.25
N ARG A 130 6.47 -25.54 -3.66
CA ARG A 130 7.63 -25.34 -4.52
C ARG A 130 8.95 -25.68 -3.83
N LEU A 131 9.08 -25.37 -2.53
CA LEU A 131 10.28 -25.68 -1.76
C LEU A 131 10.44 -27.19 -1.49
N LEU A 132 9.34 -27.92 -1.42
CA LEU A 132 9.32 -29.36 -1.17
C LEU A 132 9.27 -30.19 -2.47
N ALA A 133 9.09 -29.56 -3.61
CA ALA A 133 9.12 -30.26 -4.90
C ALA A 133 10.58 -30.69 -5.21
N PRO A 134 10.81 -31.95 -5.63
CA PRO A 134 12.12 -32.44 -6.01
C PRO A 134 12.68 -31.75 -7.25
#